data_bfa8151e8802280d4b3ca73921ffc62d
#
_entry.id   bfa8151e8802280d4b3ca73921ffc62d
#
_cell.length_a   1.000
_cell.length_b   1.000
_cell.length_c   1.000
_cell.angle_alpha   90.00
_cell.angle_beta   90.00
_cell.angle_gamma   90.00
#
_symmetry.space_group_name_H-M   'P 1'
#
loop_
_entity.id
_entity.type
_entity.pdbx_description
1 polymer ?
#
loop_
_entity_poly.entity_id
_entity_poly.type
_entity_poly.pdbx_seq_one_letter_code
_entity_poly.pdbx_strand_id
1 'polypeptide(L)'
;MMARRRLPGETTCAHQASKEKSIGMKITVGVMGSANDTLPDEVNDTLREKTEALASAIAARSVTLLTGGTTGMVYAVGKRAHDAGAFHVGISPASNEREHREDYKLPTDACDLLIYTGFGLKGRNVVLVRSCDVVLFIAGAMGSLNEFTIAHDEGKIIGCLMNTGGVADEADYLLQKFSKKTGARVFRDDNPEHLLDSCLDALQL
;
A
#
# COMPACT_ATOMS: atom_id res chain seq x y z
N MET A 1 -31.62 -48.18 -53.85
CA MET A 1 -31.39 -46.74 -53.94
C MET A 1 -32.25 -46.07 -52.84
N MET A 2 -31.78 -45.95 -51.67
CA MET A 2 -32.52 -45.35 -50.49
C MET A 2 -31.83 -44.07 -50.07
N ALA A 3 -32.52 -42.95 -50.21
CA ALA A 3 -32.09 -41.61 -49.81
C ALA A 3 -32.17 -41.46 -48.32
N ARG A 4 -31.06 -41.14 -47.67
CA ARG A 4 -31.03 -40.75 -46.27
C ARG A 4 -31.48 -39.27 -46.09
N ARG A 5 -32.58 -39.06 -45.41
CA ARG A 5 -33.05 -37.73 -44.96
C ARG A 5 -32.10 -37.19 -43.90
N ARG A 6 -31.63 -35.94 -44.10
CA ARG A 6 -30.96 -35.13 -43.05
C ARG A 6 -32.03 -34.53 -42.13
N LEU A 7 -31.81 -34.65 -40.82
CA LEU A 7 -32.56 -33.94 -39.81
C LEU A 7 -31.96 -32.53 -39.64
N PRO A 8 -32.79 -31.49 -39.44
CA PRO A 8 -32.30 -30.14 -39.14
C PRO A 8 -32.18 -29.96 -37.62
N GLY A 9 -31.15 -29.28 -37.18
CA GLY A 9 -31.11 -28.65 -35.83
C GLY A 9 -29.99 -29.12 -34.92
N GLU A 10 -28.73 -28.92 -35.30
CA GLU A 10 -27.66 -28.79 -34.27
C GLU A 10 -27.35 -27.32 -34.07
N THR A 11 -27.99 -26.76 -33.04
CA THR A 11 -27.68 -25.45 -32.51
C THR A 11 -26.35 -25.59 -31.77
N THR A 12 -25.27 -25.07 -32.33
CA THR A 12 -23.98 -24.93 -31.64
C THR A 12 -24.15 -23.97 -30.49
N CYS A 13 -24.28 -24.51 -29.30
CA CYS A 13 -24.18 -23.75 -28.04
C CYS A 13 -22.73 -23.23 -27.91
N ALA A 14 -22.53 -21.96 -28.26
CA ALA A 14 -21.27 -21.27 -28.00
C ALA A 14 -21.05 -21.23 -26.47
N HIS A 15 -20.17 -22.08 -26.02
CA HIS A 15 -19.65 -22.01 -24.64
C HIS A 15 -18.92 -20.69 -24.52
N GLN A 16 -19.58 -19.68 -23.91
CA GLN A 16 -18.91 -18.54 -23.32
C GLN A 16 -18.09 -19.09 -22.15
N ALA A 17 -16.80 -19.28 -22.40
CA ALA A 17 -15.85 -19.50 -21.33
C ALA A 17 -15.87 -18.23 -20.45
N SER A 18 -16.59 -18.31 -19.32
CA SER A 18 -16.42 -17.38 -18.22
C SER A 18 -14.95 -17.44 -17.82
N LYS A 19 -14.23 -16.31 -17.95
CA LYS A 19 -12.91 -16.16 -17.35
C LYS A 19 -13.09 -16.43 -15.86
N GLU A 20 -12.75 -17.63 -15.41
CA GLU A 20 -12.56 -17.92 -14.00
C GLU A 20 -11.50 -16.93 -13.50
N LYS A 21 -11.91 -15.99 -12.65
CA LYS A 21 -10.99 -15.17 -11.89
C LYS A 21 -10.16 -16.15 -11.05
N SER A 22 -8.90 -16.32 -11.40
CA SER A 22 -7.92 -16.96 -10.51
C SER A 22 -8.07 -16.33 -9.14
N ILE A 23 -8.39 -17.13 -8.12
CA ILE A 23 -8.40 -16.71 -6.72
C ILE A 23 -6.93 -16.63 -6.27
N GLY A 24 -6.14 -15.77 -6.90
CA GLY A 24 -4.82 -15.40 -6.43
C GLY A 24 -4.95 -14.39 -5.30
N MET A 25 -4.10 -14.47 -4.29
CA MET A 25 -4.01 -13.41 -3.27
C MET A 25 -3.69 -12.09 -3.98
N LYS A 26 -4.37 -11.01 -3.56
CA LYS A 26 -4.05 -9.67 -4.07
C LYS A 26 -2.69 -9.23 -3.54
N ILE A 27 -1.95 -8.51 -4.37
CA ILE A 27 -0.72 -7.82 -3.95
C ILE A 27 -1.08 -6.82 -2.85
N THR A 28 -0.26 -6.78 -1.81
CA THR A 28 -0.41 -5.86 -0.69
C THR A 28 0.60 -4.71 -0.80
N VAL A 29 0.09 -3.49 -0.80
CA VAL A 29 0.89 -2.26 -0.85
C VAL A 29 0.73 -1.52 0.47
N GLY A 30 1.81 -1.41 1.23
CA GLY A 30 1.85 -0.63 2.46
C GLY A 30 2.26 0.81 2.20
N VAL A 31 1.59 1.77 2.85
CA VAL A 31 1.99 3.18 2.84
C VAL A 31 2.39 3.60 4.24
N MET A 32 3.65 4.06 4.37
CA MET A 32 4.28 4.55 5.60
C MET A 32 4.63 6.03 5.43
N GLY A 33 4.50 6.81 6.49
CA GLY A 33 4.77 8.23 6.37
C GLY A 33 4.60 8.99 7.69
N SER A 34 4.60 10.31 7.60
CA SER A 34 4.40 11.18 8.76
C SER A 34 2.97 11.10 9.27
N ALA A 35 2.85 10.96 10.60
CA ALA A 35 1.58 11.07 11.31
C ALA A 35 1.31 12.51 11.81
N ASN A 36 2.22 13.45 11.56
CA ASN A 36 2.10 14.84 12.01
C ASN A 36 1.66 15.74 10.85
N ASP A 37 0.64 16.56 11.10
CA ASP A 37 0.09 17.54 10.15
C ASP A 37 0.84 18.88 10.17
N THR A 38 1.92 19.00 10.94
CA THR A 38 2.68 20.23 11.13
C THR A 38 3.84 20.34 10.14
N LEU A 39 3.54 20.50 8.87
CA LEU A 39 4.52 20.91 7.85
C LEU A 39 4.27 22.37 7.45
N PRO A 40 5.30 23.12 7.03
CA PRO A 40 5.12 24.46 6.48
C PRO A 40 4.15 24.47 5.31
N ASP A 41 3.35 25.53 5.15
CA ASP A 41 2.26 25.61 4.18
C ASP A 41 2.66 25.32 2.73
N GLU A 42 3.83 25.77 2.28
CA GLU A 42 4.35 25.55 0.92
C GLU A 42 4.72 24.07 0.66
N VAL A 43 5.25 23.37 1.67
CA VAL A 43 5.53 21.93 1.61
C VAL A 43 4.22 21.14 1.64
N ASN A 44 3.18 21.69 2.31
CA ASN A 44 1.86 21.07 2.39
C ASN A 44 1.17 20.92 1.02
N ASP A 45 1.27 21.91 0.12
CA ASP A 45 0.56 21.84 -1.17
C ASP A 45 1.14 20.77 -2.09
N THR A 46 2.45 20.74 -2.29
CA THR A 46 3.11 19.69 -3.09
C THR A 46 2.90 18.31 -2.49
N LEU A 47 2.98 18.22 -1.17
CA LEU A 47 2.81 16.96 -0.46
C LEU A 47 1.35 16.47 -0.52
N ARG A 48 0.39 17.40 -0.46
CA ARG A 48 -1.03 17.10 -0.64
C ARG A 48 -1.30 16.56 -2.05
N GLU A 49 -0.79 17.24 -3.10
CA GLU A 49 -0.93 16.80 -4.48
C GLU A 49 -0.35 15.39 -4.70
N LYS A 50 0.85 15.14 -4.19
CA LYS A 50 1.49 13.80 -4.25
C LYS A 50 0.70 12.74 -3.48
N THR A 51 0.15 13.11 -2.31
CA THR A 51 -0.71 12.24 -1.50
C THR A 51 -1.97 11.83 -2.28
N GLU A 52 -2.62 12.80 -2.93
CA GLU A 52 -3.81 12.59 -3.75
C GLU A 52 -3.52 11.73 -4.98
N ALA A 53 -2.40 12.01 -5.66
CA ALA A 53 -1.97 11.26 -6.83
C ALA A 53 -1.62 9.80 -6.45
N LEU A 54 -0.91 9.59 -5.34
CA LEU A 54 -0.59 8.24 -4.84
C LEU A 54 -1.85 7.45 -4.49
N ALA A 55 -2.80 8.07 -3.79
CA ALA A 55 -4.07 7.45 -3.43
C ALA A 55 -4.87 7.03 -4.67
N SER A 56 -4.93 7.91 -5.69
CA SER A 56 -5.60 7.64 -6.96
C SER A 56 -4.90 6.51 -7.72
N ALA A 57 -3.57 6.51 -7.75
CA ALA A 57 -2.79 5.46 -8.38
C ALA A 57 -3.03 4.08 -7.74
N ILE A 58 -3.10 4.02 -6.41
CA ILE A 58 -3.41 2.79 -5.65
C ILE A 58 -4.83 2.32 -5.97
N ALA A 59 -5.82 3.22 -5.94
CA ALA A 59 -7.22 2.87 -6.21
C ALA A 59 -7.46 2.37 -7.64
N ALA A 60 -6.68 2.84 -8.61
CA ALA A 60 -6.75 2.40 -10.00
C ALA A 60 -6.18 0.99 -10.23
N ARG A 61 -5.51 0.41 -9.25
CA ARG A 61 -4.85 -0.90 -9.36
C ARG A 61 -5.54 -1.95 -8.48
N SER A 62 -5.48 -3.22 -8.90
CA SER A 62 -6.11 -4.34 -8.15
C SER A 62 -5.22 -4.81 -6.99
N VAL A 63 -4.91 -3.90 -6.07
CA VAL A 63 -4.09 -4.17 -4.87
C VAL A 63 -4.92 -4.01 -3.60
N THR A 64 -4.38 -4.48 -2.48
CA THR A 64 -4.90 -4.18 -1.13
C THR A 64 -3.97 -3.15 -0.49
N LEU A 65 -4.52 -2.02 -0.08
CA LEU A 65 -3.78 -1.00 0.67
C LEU A 65 -3.67 -1.40 2.14
N LEU A 66 -2.46 -1.31 2.70
CA LEU A 66 -2.21 -1.46 4.13
C LEU A 66 -1.64 -0.16 4.70
N THR A 67 -2.15 0.26 5.84
CA THR A 67 -1.59 1.38 6.61
C THR A 67 -1.53 1.07 8.09
N GLY A 68 -0.90 1.96 8.84
CA GLY A 68 -0.87 1.85 10.29
C GLY A 68 -2.18 2.17 11.01
N GLY A 69 -3.26 2.52 10.29
CA GLY A 69 -4.51 2.97 10.89
C GLY A 69 -4.29 4.20 11.78
N THR A 70 -3.42 5.14 11.36
CA THR A 70 -3.02 6.33 12.10
C THR A 70 -3.56 7.62 11.46
N THR A 71 -3.15 8.76 11.98
CA THR A 71 -3.48 10.11 11.48
C THR A 71 -2.48 10.59 10.42
N GLY A 72 -2.58 11.85 10.01
CA GLY A 72 -1.64 12.54 9.14
C GLY A 72 -1.72 12.11 7.69
N MET A 73 -0.59 12.13 7.00
CA MET A 73 -0.52 11.85 5.57
C MET A 73 -0.91 10.41 5.22
N VAL A 74 -0.53 9.46 6.06
CA VAL A 74 -0.90 8.05 5.88
C VAL A 74 -2.41 7.88 5.94
N TYR A 75 -3.08 8.59 6.85
CA TYR A 75 -4.54 8.66 6.89
C TYR A 75 -5.10 9.29 5.61
N ALA A 76 -4.53 10.40 5.14
CA ALA A 76 -5.00 11.09 3.94
C ALA A 76 -4.91 10.19 2.69
N VAL A 77 -3.79 9.46 2.50
CA VAL A 77 -3.67 8.45 1.43
C VAL A 77 -4.73 7.36 1.60
N GLY A 78 -4.83 6.79 2.80
CA GLY A 78 -5.77 5.71 3.12
C GLY A 78 -7.22 6.10 2.85
N LYS A 79 -7.64 7.23 3.38
CA LYS A 79 -9.00 7.76 3.23
C LYS A 79 -9.37 8.03 1.77
N ARG A 80 -8.48 8.69 1.01
CA ARG A 80 -8.73 9.00 -0.40
C ARG A 80 -8.73 7.75 -1.27
N ALA A 81 -7.82 6.82 -1.05
CA ALA A 81 -7.79 5.55 -1.77
C ALA A 81 -9.05 4.71 -1.49
N HIS A 82 -9.49 4.64 -0.23
CA HIS A 82 -10.72 3.98 0.18
C HIS A 82 -11.95 4.63 -0.47
N ASP A 83 -12.07 5.96 -0.42
CA ASP A 83 -13.18 6.70 -1.02
C ASP A 83 -13.22 6.53 -2.56
N ALA A 84 -12.07 6.25 -3.18
CA ALA A 84 -11.94 5.92 -4.60
C ALA A 84 -12.12 4.41 -4.91
N GLY A 85 -12.48 3.60 -3.91
CA GLY A 85 -12.83 2.18 -4.07
C GLY A 85 -11.69 1.18 -3.84
N ALA A 86 -10.52 1.60 -3.35
CA ALA A 86 -9.46 0.68 -2.93
C ALA A 86 -9.89 -0.06 -1.64
N PHE A 87 -9.60 -1.36 -1.57
CA PHE A 87 -9.76 -2.11 -0.33
C PHE A 87 -8.62 -1.77 0.62
N HIS A 88 -8.95 -1.16 1.76
CA HIS A 88 -7.98 -0.63 2.72
C HIS A 88 -8.04 -1.36 4.07
N VAL A 89 -6.91 -1.88 4.52
CA VAL A 89 -6.73 -2.54 5.81
C VAL A 89 -5.82 -1.69 6.70
N GLY A 90 -6.31 -1.31 7.86
CA GLY A 90 -5.54 -0.63 8.91
C GLY A 90 -4.96 -1.63 9.91
N ILE A 91 -3.66 -1.57 10.17
CA ILE A 91 -2.99 -2.38 11.21
C ILE A 91 -2.82 -1.51 12.45
N SER A 92 -3.73 -1.66 13.39
CA SER A 92 -3.79 -0.84 14.61
C SER A 92 -2.75 -1.25 15.67
N PRO A 93 -2.17 -0.30 16.40
CA PRO A 93 -1.35 -0.59 17.58
C PRO A 93 -2.17 -1.06 18.80
N ALA A 94 -3.46 -0.73 18.82
CA ALA A 94 -4.37 -1.03 19.92
C ALA A 94 -4.75 -2.51 19.98
N SER A 95 -5.25 -2.96 21.12
CA SER A 95 -5.75 -4.32 21.35
C SER A 95 -7.24 -4.49 21.00
N ASN A 96 -7.97 -3.37 20.83
CA ASN A 96 -9.39 -3.35 20.50
C ASN A 96 -9.83 -1.98 20.01
N GLU A 97 -11.08 -1.86 19.53
CA GLU A 97 -11.64 -0.62 19.01
C GLU A 97 -11.68 0.52 20.04
N ARG A 98 -12.05 0.22 21.28
CA ARG A 98 -12.12 1.24 22.33
C ARG A 98 -10.75 1.88 22.56
N GLU A 99 -9.71 1.06 22.74
CA GLU A 99 -8.33 1.55 22.94
C GLU A 99 -7.85 2.34 21.71
N HIS A 100 -8.16 1.88 20.48
CA HIS A 100 -7.83 2.59 19.25
C HIS A 100 -8.42 4.00 19.21
N ARG A 101 -9.73 4.13 19.51
CA ARG A 101 -10.45 5.39 19.44
C ARG A 101 -10.24 6.30 20.65
N GLU A 102 -10.21 5.74 21.86
CA GLU A 102 -10.24 6.52 23.09
C GLU A 102 -8.85 6.79 23.65
N ASP A 103 -7.95 5.82 23.62
CA ASP A 103 -6.62 5.94 24.18
C ASP A 103 -5.62 6.47 23.14
N TYR A 104 -5.57 5.86 21.96
CA TYR A 104 -4.71 6.32 20.86
C TYR A 104 -5.27 7.49 20.05
N LYS A 105 -6.57 7.81 20.15
CA LYS A 105 -7.26 8.88 19.41
C LYS A 105 -7.14 8.72 17.89
N LEU A 106 -7.22 7.49 17.39
CA LEU A 106 -7.04 7.17 15.98
C LEU A 106 -8.38 7.05 15.25
N PRO A 107 -8.42 7.36 13.93
CA PRO A 107 -9.63 7.33 13.13
C PRO A 107 -10.03 5.89 12.74
N THR A 108 -11.33 5.68 12.50
CA THR A 108 -11.89 4.39 12.06
C THR A 108 -12.60 4.46 10.71
N ASP A 109 -12.67 5.63 10.08
CA ASP A 109 -13.50 5.91 8.91
C ASP A 109 -12.75 5.82 7.56
N ALA A 110 -11.50 5.38 7.58
CA ALA A 110 -10.66 5.29 6.40
C ALA A 110 -10.33 3.86 5.96
N CYS A 111 -10.81 2.86 6.67
CA CYS A 111 -10.47 1.45 6.43
C CYS A 111 -11.73 0.59 6.28
N ASP A 112 -11.68 -0.40 5.37
CA ASP A 112 -12.67 -1.48 5.29
C ASP A 112 -12.51 -2.46 6.45
N LEU A 113 -11.28 -2.61 6.96
CA LEU A 113 -10.95 -3.53 8.05
C LEU A 113 -9.86 -2.92 8.93
N LEU A 114 -10.04 -2.99 10.26
CA LEU A 114 -9.02 -2.71 11.27
C LEU A 114 -8.59 -4.00 11.96
N ILE A 115 -7.29 -4.27 11.94
CA ILE A 115 -6.67 -5.39 12.67
C ILE A 115 -6.00 -4.84 13.92
N TYR A 116 -6.53 -5.21 15.08
CA TYR A 116 -6.00 -4.78 16.39
C TYR A 116 -4.89 -5.73 16.85
N THR A 117 -3.65 -5.23 16.87
CA THR A 117 -2.48 -6.05 17.21
C THR A 117 -2.18 -6.11 18.70
N GLY A 118 -2.52 -5.07 19.46
CA GLY A 118 -2.16 -4.93 20.87
C GLY A 118 -0.65 -4.75 21.13
N PHE A 119 0.15 -4.53 20.08
CA PHE A 119 1.62 -4.47 20.21
C PHE A 119 2.17 -3.06 20.35
N GLY A 120 1.30 -2.06 20.50
CA GLY A 120 1.70 -0.65 20.51
C GLY A 120 2.30 -0.20 19.17
N LEU A 121 2.69 1.07 19.10
CA LEU A 121 3.13 1.68 17.84
C LEU A 121 4.33 0.98 17.20
N LYS A 122 5.35 0.60 17.98
CA LYS A 122 6.58 0.02 17.44
C LYS A 122 6.46 -1.46 17.11
N GLY A 123 5.77 -2.23 17.94
CA GLY A 123 5.55 -3.65 17.66
C GLY A 123 4.62 -3.86 16.46
N ARG A 124 3.63 -2.98 16.28
CA ARG A 124 2.73 -2.98 15.12
C ARG A 124 3.49 -2.79 13.80
N ASN A 125 4.57 -1.99 13.77
CA ASN A 125 5.36 -1.74 12.57
C ASN A 125 5.89 -3.05 11.95
N VAL A 126 6.31 -4.00 12.77
CA VAL A 126 6.77 -5.32 12.29
C VAL A 126 5.64 -6.07 11.58
N VAL A 127 4.45 -6.09 12.17
CA VAL A 127 3.28 -6.75 11.58
C VAL A 127 2.91 -6.08 10.26
N LEU A 128 2.83 -4.75 10.25
CA LEU A 128 2.48 -3.96 9.06
C LEU A 128 3.45 -4.23 7.90
N VAL A 129 4.75 -4.04 8.13
CA VAL A 129 5.77 -4.19 7.09
C VAL A 129 5.83 -5.64 6.55
N ARG A 130 5.75 -6.64 7.43
CA ARG A 130 5.76 -8.06 7.02
C ARG A 130 4.55 -8.43 6.19
N SER A 131 3.41 -7.79 6.42
CA SER A 131 2.17 -8.02 5.68
C SER A 131 2.16 -7.40 4.28
N CYS A 132 3.18 -6.61 3.91
CA CYS A 132 3.27 -5.93 2.63
C CYS A 132 4.19 -6.67 1.66
N ASP A 133 3.78 -6.75 0.38
CA ASP A 133 4.66 -7.13 -0.73
C ASP A 133 5.51 -5.94 -1.18
N VAL A 134 4.90 -4.75 -1.22
CA VAL A 134 5.53 -3.46 -1.51
C VAL A 134 5.33 -2.51 -0.35
N VAL A 135 6.36 -1.74 0.01
CA VAL A 135 6.30 -0.72 1.07
C VAL A 135 6.66 0.64 0.49
N LEU A 136 5.72 1.57 0.50
CA LEU A 136 5.91 2.94 0.00
C LEU A 136 6.10 3.91 1.15
N PHE A 137 7.11 4.77 1.04
CA PHE A 137 7.40 5.83 1.99
C PHE A 137 7.07 7.20 1.39
N ILE A 138 6.31 8.01 2.15
CA ILE A 138 5.99 9.39 1.85
C ILE A 138 6.37 10.25 3.05
N ALA A 139 7.33 11.15 2.88
CA ALA A 139 7.97 11.87 3.98
C ALA A 139 8.48 10.92 5.08
N GLY A 140 8.08 11.15 6.31
CA GLY A 140 8.30 10.22 7.42
C GLY A 140 9.36 10.69 8.41
N ALA A 141 9.13 10.37 9.70
CA ALA A 141 10.00 10.67 10.81
C ALA A 141 10.53 9.37 11.45
N MET A 142 10.88 9.39 12.75
CA MET A 142 11.48 8.24 13.46
C MET A 142 10.62 6.96 13.42
N GLY A 143 9.29 7.10 13.36
CA GLY A 143 8.39 5.95 13.17
C GLY A 143 8.60 5.28 11.83
N SER A 144 8.63 6.08 10.77
CA SER A 144 8.85 5.61 9.40
C SER A 144 10.28 5.13 9.18
N LEU A 145 11.28 5.71 9.87
CA LEU A 145 12.64 5.18 9.86
C LEU A 145 12.71 3.75 10.44
N ASN A 146 11.98 3.49 11.51
CA ASN A 146 11.87 2.12 12.04
C ASN A 146 11.20 1.17 11.05
N GLU A 147 10.14 1.60 10.35
CA GLU A 147 9.50 0.81 9.30
C GLU A 147 10.44 0.59 8.11
N PHE A 148 11.22 1.60 7.71
CA PHE A 148 12.21 1.50 6.63
C PHE A 148 13.30 0.48 6.95
N THR A 149 13.83 0.50 8.16
CA THR A 149 14.85 -0.47 8.58
C THR A 149 14.31 -1.90 8.60
N ILE A 150 13.07 -2.10 9.06
CA ILE A 150 12.41 -3.40 9.01
C ILE A 150 12.21 -3.84 7.55
N ALA A 151 11.70 -2.98 6.68
CA ALA A 151 11.46 -3.29 5.27
C ALA A 151 12.76 -3.67 4.55
N HIS A 152 13.84 -2.95 4.83
CA HIS A 152 15.17 -3.25 4.28
C HIS A 152 15.70 -4.60 4.79
N ASP A 153 15.58 -4.89 6.08
CA ASP A 153 16.04 -6.14 6.67
C ASP A 153 15.23 -7.36 6.21
N GLU A 154 13.96 -7.20 5.96
CA GLU A 154 13.06 -8.25 5.44
C GLU A 154 13.17 -8.43 3.90
N GLY A 155 14.05 -7.70 3.23
CA GLY A 155 14.26 -7.84 1.78
C GLY A 155 13.09 -7.36 0.91
N LYS A 156 12.30 -6.38 1.40
CA LYS A 156 11.09 -5.90 0.71
C LYS A 156 11.41 -5.09 -0.54
N ILE A 157 10.41 -4.95 -1.41
CA ILE A 157 10.38 -3.91 -2.44
C ILE A 157 9.94 -2.62 -1.75
N ILE A 158 10.80 -1.60 -1.84
CA ILE A 158 10.64 -0.33 -1.16
C ILE A 158 10.57 0.78 -2.21
N GLY A 159 9.53 1.60 -2.14
CA GLY A 159 9.38 2.81 -2.92
C GLY A 159 9.51 4.04 -2.03
N CYS A 160 10.35 5.00 -2.40
CA CYS A 160 10.49 6.28 -1.72
C CYS A 160 9.96 7.39 -2.63
N LEU A 161 8.87 8.04 -2.23
CA LEU A 161 8.31 9.17 -2.97
C LEU A 161 9.14 10.42 -2.68
N MET A 162 9.96 10.82 -3.67
CA MET A 162 10.92 11.90 -3.53
C MET A 162 10.24 13.28 -3.46
N ASN A 163 10.99 14.24 -2.93
CA ASN A 163 10.52 15.61 -2.71
C ASN A 163 9.28 15.68 -1.80
N THR A 164 9.23 14.79 -0.82
CA THR A 164 8.21 14.75 0.23
C THR A 164 8.78 15.00 1.62
N GLY A 165 10.12 15.04 1.72
CA GLY A 165 10.87 15.24 2.96
C GLY A 165 11.10 13.95 3.76
N GLY A 166 11.75 14.09 4.89
CA GLY A 166 11.94 13.03 5.88
C GLY A 166 12.65 11.76 5.36
N VAL A 167 12.24 10.62 5.86
CA VAL A 167 12.87 9.31 5.55
C VAL A 167 12.85 9.00 4.05
N ALA A 168 11.80 9.40 3.33
CA ALA A 168 11.70 9.15 1.91
C ALA A 168 12.84 9.78 1.12
N ASP A 169 13.15 11.05 1.41
CA ASP A 169 14.23 11.80 0.73
C ASP A 169 15.62 11.41 1.23
N GLU A 170 15.73 10.92 2.47
CA GLU A 170 16.99 10.50 3.08
C GLU A 170 17.36 9.03 2.80
N ALA A 171 16.57 8.31 2.04
CA ALA A 171 16.77 6.87 1.81
C ALA A 171 18.16 6.54 1.26
N ASP A 172 18.68 7.34 0.32
CA ASP A 172 20.02 7.13 -0.25
C ASP A 172 21.13 7.33 0.78
N TYR A 173 21.02 8.36 1.61
CA TYR A 173 21.97 8.60 2.69
C TYR A 173 21.96 7.46 3.70
N LEU A 174 20.79 7.00 4.10
CA LEU A 174 20.64 5.88 5.04
C LEU A 174 21.26 4.60 4.49
N LEU A 175 21.00 4.27 3.21
CA LEU A 175 21.55 3.09 2.57
C LEU A 175 23.06 3.19 2.39
N GLN A 176 23.59 4.35 2.04
CA GLN A 176 25.03 4.57 1.91
C GLN A 176 25.77 4.35 3.25
N LYS A 177 25.15 4.75 4.36
CA LYS A 177 25.78 4.68 5.69
C LYS A 177 25.59 3.37 6.42
N PHE A 178 24.42 2.74 6.26
CA PHE A 178 24.00 1.66 7.18
C PHE A 178 23.54 0.39 6.46
N SER A 179 23.61 0.34 5.11
CA SER A 179 23.09 -0.82 4.40
C SER A 179 23.89 -2.10 4.64
N LYS A 180 23.17 -3.18 4.60
CA LYS A 180 23.71 -4.55 4.49
C LYS A 180 23.02 -5.26 3.31
N LYS A 181 23.57 -6.37 2.85
CA LYS A 181 22.93 -7.18 1.79
C LYS A 181 21.75 -7.94 2.36
N THR A 182 20.54 -7.52 2.00
CA THR A 182 19.29 -8.14 2.47
C THR A 182 18.41 -8.67 1.35
N GLY A 183 18.69 -8.27 0.10
CA GLY A 183 17.82 -8.52 -1.05
C GLY A 183 16.77 -7.44 -1.27
N ALA A 184 16.65 -6.43 -0.40
CA ALA A 184 15.76 -5.30 -0.59
C ALA A 184 16.07 -4.55 -1.90
N ARG A 185 15.03 -4.18 -2.62
CA ARG A 185 15.12 -3.35 -3.82
C ARG A 185 14.44 -2.02 -3.52
N VAL A 186 15.17 -0.91 -3.70
CA VAL A 186 14.72 0.43 -3.34
C VAL A 186 14.58 1.30 -4.59
N PHE A 187 13.37 1.72 -4.86
CA PHE A 187 12.98 2.60 -5.97
C PHE A 187 12.73 4.01 -5.45
N ARG A 188 13.00 5.01 -6.28
CA ARG A 188 12.84 6.43 -5.97
C ARG A 188 12.26 7.12 -7.17
N ASP A 189 11.19 7.84 -6.96
CA ASP A 189 10.58 8.67 -7.99
C ASP A 189 9.84 9.84 -7.31
N ASP A 190 9.74 10.97 -7.96
CA ASP A 190 8.92 12.07 -7.50
C ASP A 190 7.49 12.02 -8.06
N ASN A 191 7.27 11.15 -9.04
CA ASN A 191 5.94 10.84 -9.58
C ASN A 191 5.35 9.61 -8.86
N PRO A 192 4.22 9.77 -8.14
CA PRO A 192 3.63 8.69 -7.36
C PRO A 192 3.19 7.47 -8.18
N GLU A 193 2.68 7.69 -9.40
CA GLU A 193 2.21 6.63 -10.28
C GLU A 193 3.37 5.80 -10.82
N HIS A 194 4.41 6.46 -11.33
CA HIS A 194 5.62 5.79 -11.81
C HIS A 194 6.33 5.00 -10.70
N LEU A 195 6.37 5.57 -9.49
CA LEU A 195 6.94 4.89 -8.33
C LEU A 195 6.20 3.59 -8.02
N LEU A 196 4.88 3.66 -7.95
CA LEU A 196 4.04 2.49 -7.68
C LEU A 196 4.21 1.42 -8.76
N ASP A 197 4.16 1.80 -10.04
CA ASP A 197 4.33 0.87 -11.16
C ASP A 197 5.70 0.20 -11.13
N SER A 198 6.78 0.95 -10.93
CA SER A 198 8.14 0.41 -10.81
C SER A 198 8.25 -0.61 -9.68
N CYS A 199 7.58 -0.37 -8.55
CA CYS A 199 7.55 -1.31 -7.44
C CYS A 199 6.72 -2.57 -7.75
N LEU A 200 5.58 -2.43 -8.41
CA LEU A 200 4.72 -3.56 -8.79
C LEU A 200 5.37 -4.44 -9.85
N ASP A 201 6.01 -3.85 -10.86
CA ASP A 201 6.74 -4.56 -11.91
C ASP A 201 7.90 -5.38 -11.32
N ALA A 202 8.53 -4.85 -10.27
CA ALA A 202 9.58 -5.53 -9.56
C ALA A 202 9.14 -6.83 -8.84
N LEU A 203 7.86 -7.00 -8.54
CA LEU A 203 7.31 -8.25 -7.97
C LEU A 203 7.25 -9.40 -9.01
N GLN A 204 7.25 -9.07 -10.29
CA GLN A 204 7.08 -10.04 -11.38
C GLN A 204 8.40 -10.64 -11.86
N LEU A 205 9.53 -10.16 -11.34
CA LEU A 205 10.89 -10.57 -11.67
C LEU A 205 11.52 -11.42 -10.56
#